data_8c9896ed9a3e9666ce23b7dce37164b5
#
_entry.id   8c9896ed9a3e9666ce23b7dce37164b5
#
_cell.length_a   1.000
_cell.length_b   1.000
_cell.length_c   1.000
_cell.angle_alpha   90.00
_cell.angle_beta   90.00
_cell.angle_gamma   90.00
#
_symmetry.space_group_name_H-M   'P 1'
#
loop_
_entity.id
_entity.type
_entity.pdbx_description
1 polymer ?
#
loop_
_entity_poly.entity_id
_entity_poly.type
_entity_poly.pdbx_seq_one_letter_code
_entity_poly.pdbx_strand_id
1 'polypeptide(L)'
;MTSSTPETLSKFVQFCHQHITGQERKEAQTFLDRFFRAFGHEGALEAGATYEEAIKKSSKTGKTGFADLVWKPRVLIEMKKRGEDLNKHYSQAFDYWTRLVPNRPKYVILCNFDEFWIFDFDIQLDTPVDKITLEQLPERSGALTFMELGQKTPVFQNNQVEVTVKAARRMGELLLELENRGIEKLTAQRFILQCVLAMFAEDRQLLPRDMFVSCVQDCMKGGSSYDVLGGLFREMNQPGKTPAGRYQGVDYFNGGLFSRIDTIELTREELNFLDVSARENWSKVRPAIFGNLFEGSIYKEERHARGIHYTSKISNA
;
A
#
# COMPACT_ATOMS: atom_id res chain seq x y z
N MET A 1 -18.63 1.45 7.97
CA MET A 1 -17.44 2.29 7.76
C MET A 1 -16.81 1.83 6.46
N THR A 2 -16.88 2.66 5.42
CA THR A 2 -16.35 2.33 4.10
C THR A 2 -14.85 2.61 4.10
N SER A 3 -14.06 1.58 3.83
CA SER A 3 -12.62 1.70 3.56
C SER A 3 -12.41 2.65 2.37
N SER A 4 -11.28 3.37 2.32
CA SER A 4 -10.92 4.15 1.14
C SER A 4 -10.81 3.20 -0.05
N THR A 5 -11.50 3.55 -1.12
CA THR A 5 -11.45 2.82 -2.38
C THR A 5 -10.96 3.76 -3.48
N PRO A 6 -10.38 3.26 -4.58
CA PRO A 6 -10.11 4.09 -5.75
C PRO A 6 -11.34 4.90 -6.21
N GLU A 7 -12.55 4.36 -5.99
CA GLU A 7 -13.80 5.04 -6.32
C GLU A 7 -14.06 6.27 -5.44
N THR A 8 -13.84 6.20 -4.11
CA THR A 8 -14.03 7.34 -3.21
C THR A 8 -13.02 8.45 -3.49
N LEU A 9 -11.78 8.09 -3.82
CA LEU A 9 -10.75 9.03 -4.23
C LEU A 9 -11.06 9.66 -5.60
N SER A 10 -11.58 8.90 -6.56
CA SER A 10 -12.04 9.44 -7.85
C SER A 10 -13.17 10.46 -7.67
N LYS A 11 -14.12 10.19 -6.78
CA LYS A 11 -15.19 11.14 -6.42
C LYS A 11 -14.63 12.42 -5.78
N PHE A 12 -13.59 12.29 -4.94
CA PHE A 12 -12.91 13.45 -4.37
C PHE A 12 -12.21 14.30 -5.43
N VAL A 13 -11.49 13.68 -6.37
CA VAL A 13 -10.85 14.36 -7.51
C VAL A 13 -11.90 15.12 -8.32
N GLN A 14 -13.01 14.47 -8.66
CA GLN A 14 -14.11 15.11 -9.39
C GLN A 14 -14.70 16.30 -8.61
N PHE A 15 -14.92 16.17 -7.31
CA PHE A 15 -15.36 17.27 -6.44
C PHE A 15 -14.38 18.43 -6.50
N CYS A 16 -13.07 18.17 -6.42
CA CYS A 16 -12.05 19.24 -6.49
C CYS A 16 -12.11 20.00 -7.81
N HIS A 17 -12.24 19.30 -8.94
CA HIS A 17 -12.37 19.95 -10.25
C HIS A 17 -13.62 20.81 -10.37
N GLN A 18 -14.72 20.42 -9.75
CA GLN A 18 -15.99 21.14 -9.84
C GLN A 18 -16.12 22.33 -8.89
N HIS A 19 -15.48 22.26 -7.71
CA HIS A 19 -15.80 23.16 -6.60
C HIS A 19 -14.60 23.88 -5.99
N ILE A 20 -13.36 23.42 -6.25
CA ILE A 20 -12.16 24.00 -5.64
C ILE A 20 -11.42 24.88 -6.65
N THR A 21 -11.32 26.17 -6.34
CA THR A 21 -10.60 27.14 -7.16
C THR A 21 -9.13 27.28 -6.78
N GLY A 22 -8.74 26.78 -5.60
CA GLY A 22 -7.38 26.79 -5.07
C GLY A 22 -7.05 28.03 -4.23
N GLN A 23 -8.07 28.66 -3.64
CA GLN A 23 -7.90 29.76 -2.70
C GLN A 23 -7.66 29.23 -1.28
N GLU A 24 -6.39 29.18 -0.85
CA GLU A 24 -5.95 28.61 0.44
C GLU A 24 -6.87 29.01 1.61
N ARG A 25 -7.00 30.29 1.88
CA ARG A 25 -7.75 30.80 3.03
C ARG A 25 -9.25 30.44 3.05
N LYS A 26 -9.85 30.20 1.89
CA LYS A 26 -11.30 29.96 1.78
C LYS A 26 -11.63 28.48 1.69
N GLU A 27 -10.74 27.70 1.12
CA GLU A 27 -11.06 26.36 0.63
C GLU A 27 -10.24 25.26 1.32
N ALA A 28 -9.15 25.60 2.03
CA ALA A 28 -8.29 24.60 2.66
C ALA A 28 -9.06 23.67 3.60
N GLN A 29 -9.90 24.20 4.48
CA GLN A 29 -10.66 23.35 5.42
C GLN A 29 -11.66 22.46 4.70
N THR A 30 -12.37 22.98 3.70
CA THR A 30 -13.32 22.19 2.89
C THR A 30 -12.59 21.08 2.12
N PHE A 31 -11.47 21.40 1.51
CA PHE A 31 -10.64 20.45 0.79
C PHE A 31 -10.14 19.34 1.72
N LEU A 32 -9.58 19.69 2.88
CA LEU A 32 -9.05 18.74 3.85
C LEU A 32 -10.15 17.87 4.44
N ASP A 33 -11.33 18.41 4.79
CA ASP A 33 -12.44 17.61 5.27
C ASP A 33 -12.89 16.57 4.23
N ARG A 34 -13.02 16.98 2.95
CA ARG A 34 -13.36 16.07 1.85
C ARG A 34 -12.27 15.03 1.60
N PHE A 35 -11.00 15.41 1.75
CA PHE A 35 -9.86 14.51 1.66
C PHE A 35 -9.93 13.41 2.73
N PHE A 36 -10.20 13.75 3.98
CA PHE A 36 -10.42 12.78 5.06
C PHE A 36 -11.60 11.84 4.76
N ARG A 37 -12.71 12.37 4.26
CA ARG A 37 -13.88 11.56 3.87
C ARG A 37 -13.55 10.58 2.76
N ALA A 38 -12.70 10.96 1.81
CA ALA A 38 -12.27 10.07 0.73
C ALA A 38 -11.44 8.88 1.25
N PHE A 39 -10.79 9.03 2.42
CA PHE A 39 -10.09 7.95 3.13
C PHE A 39 -10.96 7.20 4.17
N GLY A 40 -12.26 7.40 4.15
CA GLY A 40 -13.23 6.63 4.95
C GLY A 40 -13.57 7.21 6.32
N HIS A 41 -13.09 8.42 6.63
CA HIS A 41 -13.46 9.13 7.86
C HIS A 41 -14.80 9.87 7.71
N GLU A 42 -15.45 10.19 8.79
CA GLU A 42 -16.66 11.04 8.79
C GLU A 42 -16.32 12.50 8.54
N GLY A 43 -15.10 12.92 8.79
CA GLY A 43 -14.52 14.23 8.59
C GLY A 43 -13.14 14.31 9.24
N ALA A 44 -12.45 15.44 9.09
CA ALA A 44 -11.14 15.63 9.67
C ALA A 44 -11.23 15.79 11.22
N LEU A 45 -12.19 16.54 11.71
CA LEU A 45 -12.41 16.74 13.16
C LEU A 45 -12.83 15.43 13.84
N GLU A 46 -13.73 14.66 13.21
CA GLU A 46 -14.21 13.37 13.71
C GLU A 46 -13.09 12.32 13.73
N ALA A 47 -12.10 12.45 12.85
CA ALA A 47 -10.88 11.64 12.88
C ALA A 47 -9.92 12.02 14.03
N GLY A 48 -10.17 13.15 14.71
CA GLY A 48 -9.33 13.68 15.77
C GLY A 48 -8.21 14.61 15.28
N ALA A 49 -8.32 15.15 14.07
CA ALA A 49 -7.41 16.19 13.58
C ALA A 49 -7.83 17.57 14.10
N THR A 50 -6.88 18.50 14.18
CA THR A 50 -7.08 19.89 14.61
C THR A 50 -6.74 20.82 13.47
N TYR A 51 -7.64 21.72 13.12
CA TYR A 51 -7.35 22.81 12.18
C TYR A 51 -6.66 23.97 12.91
N GLU A 52 -5.81 24.69 12.17
CA GLU A 52 -5.13 25.91 12.64
C GLU A 52 -4.42 25.70 14.00
N GLU A 53 -3.72 24.56 14.13
CA GLU A 53 -2.95 24.24 15.35
C GLU A 53 -1.88 25.31 15.59
N ALA A 54 -1.97 25.97 16.75
CA ALA A 54 -1.06 27.05 17.13
C ALA A 54 0.34 26.53 17.44
N ILE A 55 1.34 27.00 16.71
CA ILE A 55 2.74 26.60 16.86
C ILE A 55 3.59 27.80 17.31
N LYS A 56 4.17 27.71 18.50
CA LYS A 56 5.08 28.75 19.03
C LYS A 56 6.38 28.74 18.25
N LYS A 57 6.62 29.76 17.41
CA LYS A 57 7.80 29.87 16.55
C LYS A 57 9.11 30.22 17.29
N SER A 58 9.04 30.94 18.41
CA SER A 58 10.22 31.30 19.22
C SER A 58 9.82 31.81 20.59
N SER A 59 10.58 31.41 21.59
CA SER A 59 10.47 31.98 22.96
C SER A 59 10.91 33.44 23.03
N LYS A 60 11.75 33.92 22.09
CA LYS A 60 12.31 35.28 22.09
C LYS A 60 11.44 36.31 21.35
N THR A 61 10.70 35.90 20.33
CA THR A 61 9.92 36.84 19.48
C THR A 61 8.44 36.77 19.72
N GLY A 62 7.93 35.82 20.49
CA GLY A 62 6.50 35.65 20.81
C GLY A 62 5.59 35.38 19.60
N LYS A 63 6.17 35.22 18.38
CA LYS A 63 5.38 34.96 17.17
C LYS A 63 4.83 33.53 17.18
N THR A 64 3.52 33.42 17.00
CA THR A 64 2.80 32.17 16.82
C THR A 64 2.56 31.97 15.32
N GLY A 65 2.83 30.78 14.82
CA GLY A 65 2.37 30.30 13.51
C GLY A 65 1.18 29.36 13.70
N PHE A 66 0.46 29.09 12.65
CA PHE A 66 -0.66 28.16 12.66
C PHE A 66 -0.41 27.15 11.54
N ALA A 67 -0.46 25.86 11.87
CA ALA A 67 -0.46 24.80 10.88
C ALA A 67 -1.90 24.56 10.42
N ASP A 68 -2.12 24.40 9.13
CA ASP A 68 -3.47 24.30 8.58
C ASP A 68 -4.23 23.10 9.15
N LEU A 69 -3.56 21.93 9.29
CA LEU A 69 -4.12 20.77 9.96
C LEU A 69 -3.03 19.91 10.60
N VAL A 70 -3.29 19.45 11.83
CA VAL A 70 -2.45 18.48 12.55
C VAL A 70 -3.30 17.32 13.03
N TRP A 71 -2.94 16.11 12.63
CA TRP A 71 -3.55 14.87 13.10
C TRP A 71 -2.50 13.99 13.78
N LYS A 72 -2.38 14.13 15.08
CA LYS A 72 -1.40 13.41 15.90
C LYS A 72 -1.77 11.94 16.09
N PRO A 73 -0.84 11.00 16.03
CA PRO A 73 0.58 11.15 15.68
C PRO A 73 0.86 10.95 14.19
N ARG A 74 -0.13 11.08 13.30
CA ARG A 74 -0.06 10.60 11.91
C ARG A 74 0.51 11.62 10.94
N VAL A 75 -0.11 12.78 10.80
CA VAL A 75 0.24 13.73 9.75
C VAL A 75 0.07 15.20 10.16
N LEU A 76 0.98 16.04 9.71
CA LEU A 76 0.86 17.48 9.59
C LEU A 76 0.58 17.81 8.13
N ILE A 77 -0.45 18.60 7.83
CA ILE A 77 -0.75 19.07 6.48
C ILE A 77 -0.67 20.59 6.45
N GLU A 78 0.11 21.11 5.52
CA GLU A 78 0.25 22.53 5.26
C GLU A 78 -0.25 22.81 3.84
N MET A 79 -1.26 23.66 3.73
CA MET A 79 -1.88 24.04 2.46
C MET A 79 -1.22 25.30 1.88
N LYS A 80 -1.19 25.37 0.58
CA LYS A 80 -0.73 26.53 -0.16
C LYS A 80 -1.69 26.80 -1.32
N LYS A 81 -1.68 28.04 -1.80
CA LYS A 81 -2.49 28.46 -2.96
C LYS A 81 -2.14 27.59 -4.19
N ARG A 82 -3.15 27.30 -5.01
CA ARG A 82 -2.97 26.59 -6.27
C ARG A 82 -1.91 27.25 -7.15
N GLY A 83 -1.01 26.41 -7.71
CA GLY A 83 0.11 26.87 -8.54
C GLY A 83 1.29 27.45 -7.76
N GLU A 84 1.25 27.47 -6.43
CA GLU A 84 2.39 27.87 -5.61
C GLU A 84 3.50 26.79 -5.67
N ASP A 85 4.75 27.24 -5.75
CA ASP A 85 5.92 26.36 -5.73
C ASP A 85 6.15 25.86 -4.29
N LEU A 86 5.87 24.58 -4.05
CA LEU A 86 5.94 23.96 -2.73
C LEU A 86 7.37 23.92 -2.16
N ASN A 87 8.42 23.99 -2.99
CA ASN A 87 9.80 24.06 -2.50
C ASN A 87 10.01 25.25 -1.56
N LYS A 88 9.37 26.38 -1.85
CA LYS A 88 9.51 27.62 -1.04
C LYS A 88 8.92 27.48 0.37
N HIS A 89 8.08 26.48 0.60
CA HIS A 89 7.36 26.26 1.84
C HIS A 89 7.90 25.11 2.69
N TYR A 90 8.91 24.39 2.16
CA TYR A 90 9.57 23.31 2.89
C TYR A 90 10.05 23.73 4.29
N SER A 91 10.79 24.83 4.37
CA SER A 91 11.35 25.31 5.65
C SER A 91 10.27 25.63 6.70
N GLN A 92 9.10 26.10 6.27
CA GLN A 92 7.97 26.37 7.15
C GLN A 92 7.40 25.06 7.70
N ALA A 93 7.15 24.08 6.84
CA ALA A 93 6.60 22.78 7.24
C ALA A 93 7.56 22.03 8.17
N PHE A 94 8.87 22.06 7.87
CA PHE A 94 9.91 21.47 8.72
C PHE A 94 9.99 22.17 10.09
N ASP A 95 9.94 23.53 10.14
CA ASP A 95 9.93 24.29 11.41
C ASP A 95 8.70 23.94 12.25
N TYR A 96 7.54 23.81 11.64
CA TYR A 96 6.33 23.40 12.33
C TYR A 96 6.44 21.98 12.88
N TRP A 97 6.88 21.03 12.08
CA TRP A 97 7.06 19.65 12.48
C TRP A 97 8.04 19.51 13.66
N THR A 98 9.17 20.22 13.62
CA THR A 98 10.17 20.17 14.71
C THR A 98 9.64 20.67 16.05
N ARG A 99 8.63 21.53 16.05
CA ARG A 99 8.04 22.15 17.25
C ARG A 99 6.87 21.41 17.83
N LEU A 100 6.31 20.44 17.11
CA LEU A 100 5.19 19.62 17.56
C LEU A 100 5.62 18.48 18.51
N VAL A 101 6.41 18.82 19.55
CA VAL A 101 6.82 17.89 20.62
C VAL A 101 5.79 17.93 21.76
N PRO A 102 5.58 16.80 22.48
CA PRO A 102 6.24 15.49 22.34
C PRO A 102 5.65 14.59 21.24
N ASN A 103 4.46 14.86 20.72
CA ASN A 103 3.72 13.98 19.81
C ASN A 103 3.83 14.49 18.36
N ARG A 104 5.01 14.44 17.78
CA ARG A 104 5.21 14.80 16.38
C ARG A 104 4.43 13.87 15.45
N PRO A 105 3.72 14.42 14.46
CA PRO A 105 3.21 13.61 13.37
C PRO A 105 4.36 12.93 12.62
N LYS A 106 4.17 11.67 12.24
CA LYS A 106 5.19 10.92 11.50
C LYS A 106 5.39 11.48 10.10
N TYR A 107 4.30 11.88 9.44
CA TYR A 107 4.34 12.37 8.08
C TYR A 107 4.01 13.85 8.02
N VAL A 108 4.53 14.52 7.00
CA VAL A 108 4.19 15.90 6.66
C VAL A 108 3.75 15.95 5.20
N ILE A 109 2.64 16.62 4.93
CA ILE A 109 2.17 16.90 3.57
C ILE A 109 2.22 18.39 3.31
N LEU A 110 2.93 18.80 2.27
CA LEU A 110 2.74 20.10 1.62
C LEU A 110 1.79 19.92 0.44
N CYS A 111 0.71 20.71 0.39
CA CYS A 111 -0.29 20.59 -0.66
C CYS A 111 -0.69 21.97 -1.20
N ASN A 112 -0.83 22.07 -2.54
CA ASN A 112 -1.32 23.26 -3.21
C ASN A 112 -2.62 23.02 -3.98
N PHE A 113 -3.44 22.05 -3.55
CA PHE A 113 -4.65 21.52 -4.16
C PHE A 113 -4.42 20.59 -5.37
N ASP A 114 -3.33 20.78 -6.12
CA ASP A 114 -3.01 19.98 -7.31
C ASP A 114 -1.92 18.95 -7.05
N GLU A 115 -1.04 19.21 -6.07
CA GLU A 115 0.09 18.37 -5.72
C GLU A 115 0.13 18.10 -4.21
N PHE A 116 0.51 16.88 -3.86
CA PHE A 116 0.77 16.42 -2.49
C PHE A 116 2.24 15.99 -2.41
N TRP A 117 3.06 16.76 -1.71
CA TRP A 117 4.44 16.42 -1.42
C TRP A 117 4.52 15.83 -0.01
N ILE A 118 4.86 14.54 0.07
CA ILE A 118 4.88 13.77 1.31
C ILE A 118 6.31 13.71 1.82
N PHE A 119 6.50 14.06 3.09
CA PHE A 119 7.76 13.95 3.79
C PHE A 119 7.66 12.96 4.95
N ASP A 120 8.71 12.17 5.13
CA ASP A 120 8.99 11.39 6.33
C ASP A 120 10.39 11.80 6.80
N PHE A 121 10.44 12.73 7.75
CA PHE A 121 11.70 13.31 8.22
C PHE A 121 12.53 12.36 9.09
N ASP A 122 11.98 11.19 9.45
CA ASP A 122 12.76 10.11 10.08
C ASP A 122 13.61 9.34 9.06
N ILE A 123 13.22 9.41 7.76
CA ILE A 123 13.92 8.72 6.67
C ILE A 123 14.85 9.66 5.92
N GLN A 124 14.34 10.83 5.51
CA GLN A 124 15.14 11.82 4.74
C GLN A 124 14.66 13.25 5.02
N LEU A 125 15.63 14.18 5.12
CA LEU A 125 15.32 15.56 5.50
C LEU A 125 15.09 16.48 4.30
N ASP A 126 15.87 16.34 3.22
CA ASP A 126 16.00 17.38 2.21
C ASP A 126 14.97 17.31 1.07
N THR A 127 14.36 16.14 0.86
CA THR A 127 13.46 15.91 -0.25
C THR A 127 12.20 15.13 0.20
N PRO A 128 11.05 15.34 -0.46
CA PRO A 128 9.88 14.53 -0.17
C PRO A 128 10.12 13.05 -0.51
N VAL A 129 9.58 12.16 0.32
CA VAL A 129 9.60 10.71 0.06
C VAL A 129 8.69 10.33 -1.11
N ASP A 130 7.68 11.16 -1.40
CA ASP A 130 6.82 11.00 -2.56
C ASP A 130 6.19 12.33 -3.00
N LYS A 131 5.81 12.40 -4.29
CA LYS A 131 5.04 13.48 -4.89
C LYS A 131 3.90 12.89 -5.70
N ILE A 132 2.67 13.30 -5.42
CA ILE A 132 1.46 12.77 -6.05
C ILE A 132 0.64 13.96 -6.55
N THR A 133 0.15 13.89 -7.78
CA THR A 133 -0.82 14.87 -8.25
C THR A 133 -2.24 14.49 -7.82
N LEU A 134 -3.15 15.47 -7.85
CA LEU A 134 -4.57 15.25 -7.53
C LEU A 134 -5.15 14.11 -8.39
N GLU A 135 -4.85 14.07 -9.68
CA GLU A 135 -5.33 13.06 -10.63
C GLU A 135 -4.78 11.67 -10.33
N GLN A 136 -3.58 11.58 -9.76
CA GLN A 136 -2.93 10.31 -9.44
C GLN A 136 -3.44 9.69 -8.13
N LEU A 137 -4.19 10.41 -7.30
CA LEU A 137 -4.65 9.92 -5.99
C LEU A 137 -5.32 8.54 -6.03
N PRO A 138 -6.27 8.26 -6.97
CA PRO A 138 -6.94 6.96 -7.02
C PRO A 138 -5.97 5.80 -7.27
N GLU A 139 -4.95 6.03 -8.12
CA GLU A 139 -3.98 4.99 -8.49
C GLU A 139 -2.83 4.88 -7.49
N ARG A 140 -2.51 5.98 -6.79
CA ARG A 140 -1.36 6.11 -5.89
C ARG A 140 -1.73 6.24 -4.41
N SER A 141 -2.94 5.86 -4.04
CA SER A 141 -3.43 5.87 -2.65
C SER A 141 -2.53 5.12 -1.66
N GLY A 142 -1.77 4.13 -2.13
CA GLY A 142 -0.82 3.38 -1.32
C GLY A 142 0.27 4.22 -0.64
N ALA A 143 0.62 5.40 -1.18
CA ALA A 143 1.53 6.34 -0.53
C ALA A 143 0.87 7.13 0.62
N LEU A 144 -0.45 7.07 0.74
CA LEU A 144 -1.27 7.79 1.71
C LEU A 144 -2.03 6.83 2.65
N THR A 145 -1.60 5.58 2.77
CA THR A 145 -2.27 4.58 3.65
C THR A 145 -2.30 4.99 5.12
N PHE A 146 -1.41 5.88 5.54
CA PHE A 146 -1.47 6.49 6.87
C PHE A 146 -2.70 7.40 7.08
N MET A 147 -3.39 7.80 6.01
CA MET A 147 -4.67 8.50 6.08
C MET A 147 -5.85 7.56 6.31
N GLU A 148 -5.70 6.25 6.10
CA GLU A 148 -6.77 5.25 6.25
C GLU A 148 -7.10 4.96 7.71
N LEU A 149 -8.27 4.36 7.96
CA LEU A 149 -8.70 3.92 9.30
C LEU A 149 -7.78 2.83 9.86
N GLY A 150 -7.29 1.92 9.02
CA GLY A 150 -6.30 0.91 9.38
C GLY A 150 -4.87 1.43 9.27
N GLN A 151 -3.95 0.90 10.08
CA GLN A 151 -2.53 1.25 9.98
C GLN A 151 -1.82 0.29 9.03
N LYS A 152 -1.62 0.72 7.78
CA LYS A 152 -0.71 0.06 6.83
C LYS A 152 0.50 0.96 6.59
N THR A 153 1.66 0.36 6.40
CA THR A 153 2.88 1.10 6.03
C THR A 153 2.73 1.66 4.62
N PRO A 154 2.91 2.96 4.41
CA PRO A 154 2.80 3.55 3.08
C PRO A 154 3.96 3.08 2.17
N VAL A 155 3.68 3.04 0.87
CA VAL A 155 4.67 2.71 -0.16
C VAL A 155 4.91 3.92 -1.03
N PHE A 156 6.09 4.52 -0.87
CA PHE A 156 6.51 5.71 -1.61
C PHE A 156 7.20 5.35 -2.93
N GLN A 157 7.18 6.25 -3.88
CA GLN A 157 7.77 6.02 -5.21
C GLN A 157 9.29 5.84 -5.13
N ASN A 158 9.96 6.57 -4.26
CA ASN A 158 11.42 6.46 -4.08
C ASN A 158 11.85 5.13 -3.45
N ASN A 159 10.95 4.42 -2.74
CA ASN A 159 11.22 3.11 -2.16
C ASN A 159 10.49 1.95 -2.87
N GLN A 160 9.72 2.24 -3.92
CA GLN A 160 8.95 1.22 -4.65
C GLN A 160 9.85 0.12 -5.25
N VAL A 161 11.02 0.50 -5.76
CA VAL A 161 12.01 -0.46 -6.28
C VAL A 161 12.55 -1.29 -5.12
N GLU A 162 12.90 -0.65 -4.00
CA GLU A 162 13.44 -1.31 -2.82
C GLU A 162 12.43 -2.30 -2.21
N VAL A 163 11.17 -1.88 -2.03
CA VAL A 163 10.09 -2.77 -1.55
C VAL A 163 9.90 -3.96 -2.47
N THR A 164 9.91 -3.72 -3.78
CA THR A 164 9.78 -4.79 -4.78
C THR A 164 10.96 -5.77 -4.72
N VAL A 165 12.19 -5.27 -4.63
CA VAL A 165 13.41 -6.09 -4.51
C VAL A 165 13.40 -6.88 -3.19
N LYS A 166 13.01 -6.26 -2.09
CA LYS A 166 12.94 -6.89 -0.77
C LYS A 166 11.89 -8.00 -0.72
N ALA A 167 10.69 -7.76 -1.29
CA ALA A 167 9.64 -8.78 -1.41
C ALA A 167 10.09 -9.96 -2.27
N ALA A 168 10.70 -9.68 -3.42
CA ALA A 168 11.23 -10.69 -4.32
C ALA A 168 12.33 -11.54 -3.66
N ARG A 169 13.24 -10.89 -2.93
CA ARG A 169 14.31 -11.58 -2.21
C ARG A 169 13.76 -12.54 -1.17
N ARG A 170 12.80 -12.12 -0.35
CA ARG A 170 12.18 -12.98 0.67
C ARG A 170 11.48 -14.18 0.05
N MET A 171 10.75 -13.98 -1.05
CA MET A 171 10.12 -15.10 -1.76
C MET A 171 11.16 -16.04 -2.39
N GLY A 172 12.29 -15.51 -2.85
CA GLY A 172 13.42 -16.29 -3.31
C GLY A 172 14.09 -17.10 -2.19
N GLU A 173 14.25 -16.51 -1.00
CA GLU A 173 14.77 -17.20 0.19
C GLU A 173 13.84 -18.35 0.61
N LEU A 174 12.52 -18.11 0.67
CA LEU A 174 11.55 -19.17 0.94
C LEU A 174 11.58 -20.28 -0.11
N LEU A 175 11.73 -19.93 -1.40
CA LEU A 175 11.87 -20.90 -2.47
C LEU A 175 13.09 -21.80 -2.25
N LEU A 176 14.24 -21.22 -1.91
CA LEU A 176 15.47 -21.97 -1.65
C LEU A 176 15.31 -22.90 -0.41
N GLU A 177 14.65 -22.46 0.63
CA GLU A 177 14.38 -23.32 1.81
C GLU A 177 13.51 -24.52 1.43
N LEU A 178 12.47 -24.31 0.63
CA LEU A 178 11.61 -25.40 0.15
C LEU A 178 12.42 -26.40 -0.73
N GLU A 179 13.24 -25.89 -1.67
CA GLU A 179 14.09 -26.74 -2.52
C GLU A 179 15.13 -27.52 -1.68
N ASN A 180 15.79 -26.87 -0.71
CA ASN A 180 16.78 -27.48 0.18
C ASN A 180 16.17 -28.61 1.05
N ARG A 181 14.90 -28.44 1.42
CA ARG A 181 14.13 -29.47 2.16
C ARG A 181 13.67 -30.65 1.28
N GLY A 182 13.91 -30.58 -0.03
CA GLY A 182 13.58 -31.64 -0.98
C GLY A 182 12.21 -31.51 -1.64
N ILE A 183 11.55 -30.35 -1.55
CA ILE A 183 10.36 -30.07 -2.35
C ILE A 183 10.78 -29.91 -3.82
N GLU A 184 10.06 -30.58 -4.69
CA GLU A 184 10.31 -30.51 -6.13
C GLU A 184 10.20 -29.06 -6.61
N LYS A 185 11.18 -28.61 -7.40
CA LYS A 185 11.36 -27.20 -7.79
C LYS A 185 10.11 -26.56 -8.41
N LEU A 186 9.46 -27.26 -9.35
CA LEU A 186 8.24 -26.72 -10.00
C LEU A 186 7.07 -26.60 -9.03
N THR A 187 6.95 -27.54 -8.09
CA THR A 187 5.98 -27.52 -7.01
C THR A 187 6.21 -26.34 -6.09
N ALA A 188 7.45 -26.13 -5.62
CA ALA A 188 7.82 -25.01 -4.76
C ALA A 188 7.56 -23.66 -5.46
N GLN A 189 7.96 -23.52 -6.72
CA GLN A 189 7.75 -22.31 -7.50
C GLN A 189 6.28 -21.97 -7.70
N ARG A 190 5.44 -22.99 -8.01
CA ARG A 190 4.00 -22.77 -8.19
C ARG A 190 3.35 -22.35 -6.89
N PHE A 191 3.70 -23.00 -5.80
CA PHE A 191 3.21 -22.64 -4.46
C PHE A 191 3.58 -21.20 -4.10
N ILE A 192 4.83 -20.77 -4.30
CA ILE A 192 5.28 -19.39 -4.08
C ILE A 192 4.50 -18.40 -4.94
N LEU A 193 4.28 -18.70 -6.23
CA LEU A 193 3.49 -17.83 -7.11
C LEU A 193 2.02 -17.72 -6.67
N GLN A 194 1.43 -18.81 -6.19
CA GLN A 194 0.08 -18.80 -5.63
C GLN A 194 0.00 -17.93 -4.37
N CYS A 195 0.98 -18.02 -3.47
CA CYS A 195 1.09 -17.14 -2.31
C CYS A 195 1.21 -15.66 -2.72
N VAL A 196 2.10 -15.36 -3.67
CA VAL A 196 2.32 -14.00 -4.17
C VAL A 196 1.05 -13.41 -4.78
N LEU A 197 0.36 -14.20 -5.61
CA LEU A 197 -0.89 -13.72 -6.20
C LEU A 197 -1.99 -13.52 -5.15
N ALA A 198 -2.07 -14.38 -4.14
CA ALA A 198 -3.03 -14.22 -3.04
C ALA A 198 -2.75 -12.93 -2.22
N MET A 199 -1.48 -12.67 -1.86
CA MET A 199 -1.08 -11.42 -1.18
C MET A 199 -1.37 -10.18 -2.03
N PHE A 200 -1.07 -10.23 -3.32
CA PHE A 200 -1.38 -9.15 -4.25
C PHE A 200 -2.89 -8.94 -4.40
N ALA A 201 -3.67 -10.00 -4.52
CA ALA A 201 -5.12 -9.96 -4.64
C ALA A 201 -5.77 -9.38 -3.38
N GLU A 202 -5.27 -9.74 -2.19
CA GLU A 202 -5.73 -9.18 -0.92
C GLU A 202 -5.50 -7.67 -0.84
N ASP A 203 -4.30 -7.20 -1.16
CA ASP A 203 -3.96 -5.79 -1.13
C ASP A 203 -4.65 -4.95 -2.22
N ARG A 204 -5.11 -5.61 -3.30
CA ARG A 204 -5.95 -5.03 -4.34
C ARG A 204 -7.45 -5.15 -4.05
N GLN A 205 -7.82 -5.67 -2.87
CA GLN A 205 -9.21 -5.89 -2.45
C GLN A 205 -10.00 -6.86 -3.38
N LEU A 206 -9.27 -7.72 -4.09
CA LEU A 206 -9.84 -8.81 -4.87
C LEU A 206 -10.10 -10.05 -4.01
N LEU A 207 -9.44 -10.18 -2.87
CA LEU A 207 -9.76 -11.11 -1.80
C LEU A 207 -10.40 -10.35 -0.63
N PRO A 208 -11.19 -11.03 0.22
CA PRO A 208 -11.62 -10.47 1.49
C PRO A 208 -10.43 -9.97 2.30
N ARG A 209 -10.62 -8.88 3.01
CA ARG A 209 -9.57 -8.23 3.80
C ARG A 209 -8.95 -9.20 4.80
N ASP A 210 -7.63 -9.18 4.91
CA ASP A 210 -6.82 -9.99 5.81
C ASP A 210 -7.06 -11.51 5.68
N MET A 211 -7.58 -11.99 4.54
CA MET A 211 -7.87 -13.40 4.29
C MET A 211 -6.59 -14.23 4.26
N PHE A 212 -5.60 -13.84 3.45
CA PHE A 212 -4.34 -14.56 3.33
C PHE A 212 -3.53 -14.44 4.61
N VAL A 213 -3.42 -13.23 5.18
CA VAL A 213 -2.74 -12.99 6.46
C VAL A 213 -3.34 -13.86 7.57
N SER A 214 -4.67 -13.92 7.67
CA SER A 214 -5.36 -14.75 8.66
C SER A 214 -5.06 -16.24 8.47
N CYS A 215 -5.02 -16.73 7.23
CA CYS A 215 -4.65 -18.11 6.92
C CYS A 215 -3.22 -18.44 7.40
N VAL A 216 -2.25 -17.54 7.13
CA VAL A 216 -0.87 -17.72 7.59
C VAL A 216 -0.80 -17.71 9.12
N GLN A 217 -1.50 -16.80 9.78
CA GLN A 217 -1.54 -16.73 11.24
C GLN A 217 -2.15 -17.97 11.88
N ASP A 218 -3.17 -18.57 11.27
CA ASP A 218 -3.75 -19.81 11.77
C ASP A 218 -2.77 -20.97 11.65
N CYS A 219 -1.99 -21.02 10.56
CA CYS A 219 -0.88 -21.98 10.43
C CYS A 219 0.18 -21.76 11.53
N MET A 220 0.52 -20.50 11.82
CA MET A 220 1.45 -20.15 12.90
C MET A 220 0.97 -20.60 14.30
N LYS A 221 -0.34 -20.71 14.49
CA LYS A 221 -0.97 -21.21 15.72
C LYS A 221 -1.12 -22.74 15.77
N GLY A 222 -0.62 -23.46 14.76
CA GLY A 222 -0.64 -24.92 14.67
C GLY A 222 -1.62 -25.51 13.68
N GLY A 223 -2.26 -24.68 12.83
CA GLY A 223 -3.01 -25.17 11.68
C GLY A 223 -2.09 -25.73 10.60
N SER A 224 -2.54 -26.75 9.87
CA SER A 224 -1.80 -27.28 8.72
C SER A 224 -1.82 -26.30 7.55
N SER A 225 -0.67 -25.90 7.07
CA SER A 225 -0.57 -25.04 5.88
C SER A 225 -1.01 -25.78 4.62
N TYR A 226 -0.84 -27.10 4.59
CA TYR A 226 -1.37 -27.95 3.52
C TYR A 226 -2.89 -27.80 3.38
N ASP A 227 -3.62 -27.79 4.50
CA ASP A 227 -5.08 -27.66 4.51
C ASP A 227 -5.53 -26.20 4.35
N VAL A 228 -4.93 -25.29 5.12
CA VAL A 228 -5.39 -23.91 5.22
C VAL A 228 -5.05 -23.11 3.96
N LEU A 229 -3.80 -23.09 3.52
CA LEU A 229 -3.42 -22.37 2.30
C LEU A 229 -3.90 -23.11 1.06
N GLY A 230 -3.80 -24.44 1.04
CA GLY A 230 -4.35 -25.25 -0.04
C GLY A 230 -5.88 -25.11 -0.18
N GLY A 231 -6.59 -24.96 0.94
CA GLY A 231 -8.02 -24.65 0.97
C GLY A 231 -8.32 -23.32 0.31
N LEU A 232 -7.60 -22.25 0.70
CA LEU A 232 -7.74 -20.93 0.09
C LEU A 232 -7.52 -20.98 -1.44
N PHE A 233 -6.47 -21.64 -1.88
CA PHE A 233 -6.15 -21.74 -3.33
C PHE A 233 -7.21 -22.55 -4.08
N ARG A 234 -7.81 -23.56 -3.47
CA ARG A 234 -8.95 -24.30 -4.06
C ARG A 234 -10.17 -23.41 -4.23
N GLU A 235 -10.50 -22.59 -3.24
CA GLU A 235 -11.60 -21.61 -3.34
C GLU A 235 -11.32 -20.57 -4.44
N MET A 236 -10.09 -20.05 -4.55
CA MET A 236 -9.70 -19.14 -5.63
C MET A 236 -9.83 -19.77 -7.03
N ASN A 237 -9.85 -21.08 -7.14
CA ASN A 237 -10.07 -21.82 -8.40
C ASN A 237 -11.54 -22.25 -8.64
N GLN A 238 -12.44 -22.05 -7.67
CA GLN A 238 -13.84 -22.41 -7.82
C GLN A 238 -14.64 -21.29 -8.51
N PRO A 239 -15.45 -21.62 -9.54
CA PRO A 239 -16.35 -20.63 -10.16
C PRO A 239 -17.34 -20.07 -9.15
N GLY A 240 -17.43 -18.74 -9.10
CA GLY A 240 -18.33 -18.03 -8.21
C GLY A 240 -17.69 -17.68 -6.88
N LYS A 241 -18.50 -17.06 -6.03
CA LYS A 241 -18.05 -16.53 -4.73
C LYS A 241 -18.32 -17.55 -3.62
N THR A 242 -17.32 -17.83 -2.78
CA THR A 242 -17.47 -18.75 -1.65
C THR A 242 -18.57 -18.25 -0.69
N PRO A 243 -19.66 -19.01 -0.48
CA PRO A 243 -20.85 -18.50 0.20
C PRO A 243 -20.71 -18.45 1.72
N ALA A 244 -19.89 -19.30 2.32
CA ALA A 244 -19.79 -19.43 3.78
C ALA A 244 -18.46 -20.07 4.22
N GLY A 245 -18.22 -20.07 5.53
CA GLY A 245 -17.06 -20.72 6.17
C GLY A 245 -15.82 -19.82 6.19
N ARG A 246 -14.65 -20.44 6.42
CA ARG A 246 -13.36 -19.75 6.56
C ARG A 246 -13.05 -18.83 5.40
N TYR A 247 -13.35 -19.26 4.18
CA TYR A 247 -13.02 -18.56 2.95
C TYR A 247 -14.19 -17.77 2.38
N GLN A 248 -15.19 -17.45 3.19
CA GLN A 248 -16.37 -16.71 2.76
C GLN A 248 -15.98 -15.44 2.02
N GLY A 249 -16.54 -15.25 0.84
CA GLY A 249 -16.31 -14.07 0.03
C GLY A 249 -15.12 -14.15 -0.93
N VAL A 250 -14.34 -15.23 -0.89
CA VAL A 250 -13.31 -15.49 -1.91
C VAL A 250 -13.97 -15.66 -3.25
N ASP A 251 -13.46 -14.94 -4.25
CA ASP A 251 -13.98 -14.97 -5.62
C ASP A 251 -13.06 -15.81 -6.52
N TYR A 252 -13.58 -16.15 -7.70
CA TYR A 252 -12.85 -16.95 -8.67
C TYR A 252 -11.76 -16.16 -9.37
N PHE A 253 -10.54 -16.70 -9.38
CA PHE A 253 -9.38 -16.14 -10.07
C PHE A 253 -9.11 -16.89 -11.37
N ASN A 254 -9.65 -16.37 -12.48
CA ASN A 254 -9.45 -16.95 -13.80
C ASN A 254 -8.04 -16.68 -14.33
N GLY A 255 -7.16 -17.67 -14.38
CA GLY A 255 -5.80 -17.43 -14.87
C GLY A 255 -4.89 -18.64 -14.94
N GLY A 256 -5.38 -19.85 -14.76
CA GLY A 256 -4.56 -21.07 -14.89
C GLY A 256 -3.58 -21.33 -13.75
N LEU A 257 -3.16 -20.33 -12.97
CA LEU A 257 -2.23 -20.51 -11.86
C LEU A 257 -2.80 -21.40 -10.74
N PHE A 258 -4.10 -21.32 -10.50
CA PHE A 258 -4.80 -22.14 -9.52
C PHE A 258 -5.44 -23.41 -10.11
N SER A 259 -5.27 -23.68 -11.42
CA SER A 259 -5.77 -24.90 -12.04
C SER A 259 -5.10 -26.17 -11.51
N ARG A 260 -3.85 -26.04 -11.08
CA ARG A 260 -3.12 -27.05 -10.34
C ARG A 260 -2.67 -26.44 -9.01
N ILE A 261 -3.08 -27.06 -7.92
CA ILE A 261 -2.76 -26.61 -6.56
C ILE A 261 -1.77 -27.61 -5.98
N ASP A 262 -0.58 -27.11 -5.72
CA ASP A 262 0.46 -27.87 -5.05
C ASP A 262 0.46 -27.44 -3.56
N THR A 263 -0.07 -28.27 -2.71
CA THR A 263 -0.14 -28.01 -1.27
C THR A 263 1.15 -28.47 -0.59
N ILE A 264 1.69 -27.64 0.28
CA ILE A 264 2.93 -27.90 1.01
C ILE A 264 2.67 -27.71 2.50
N GLU A 265 3.09 -28.67 3.31
CA GLU A 265 3.16 -28.47 4.76
C GLU A 265 4.43 -27.69 5.07
N LEU A 266 4.27 -26.44 5.56
CA LEU A 266 5.36 -25.53 5.85
C LEU A 266 5.90 -25.75 7.26
N THR A 267 7.21 -25.65 7.42
CA THR A 267 7.85 -25.57 8.73
C THR A 267 7.56 -24.23 9.40
N ARG A 268 7.85 -24.13 10.70
CA ARG A 268 7.70 -22.89 11.45
C ARG A 268 8.56 -21.75 10.88
N GLU A 269 9.74 -22.07 10.41
CA GLU A 269 10.67 -21.11 9.81
C GLU A 269 10.13 -20.59 8.47
N GLU A 270 9.66 -21.49 7.61
CA GLU A 270 9.03 -21.16 6.33
C GLU A 270 7.75 -20.32 6.54
N LEU A 271 6.95 -20.63 7.55
CA LEU A 271 5.77 -19.83 7.94
C LEU A 271 6.16 -18.43 8.41
N ASN A 272 7.29 -18.26 9.11
CA ASN A 272 7.78 -16.94 9.51
C ASN A 272 8.14 -16.08 8.29
N PHE A 273 8.81 -16.65 7.27
CA PHE A 273 9.06 -15.94 6.02
C PHE A 273 7.77 -15.47 5.36
N LEU A 274 6.77 -16.34 5.36
CA LEU A 274 5.49 -16.05 4.73
C LEU A 274 4.68 -15.01 5.53
N ASP A 275 4.64 -15.09 6.87
CA ASP A 275 3.95 -14.11 7.72
C ASP A 275 4.54 -12.71 7.59
N VAL A 276 5.87 -12.60 7.60
CA VAL A 276 6.54 -11.29 7.38
C VAL A 276 6.22 -10.75 5.99
N SER A 277 6.21 -11.61 4.96
CA SER A 277 5.90 -11.21 3.59
C SER A 277 4.44 -10.83 3.40
N ALA A 278 3.51 -11.53 4.04
CA ALA A 278 2.07 -11.26 3.97
C ALA A 278 1.68 -9.91 4.58
N ARG A 279 2.53 -9.33 5.43
CA ARG A 279 2.30 -8.00 6.03
C ARG A 279 2.87 -6.84 5.22
N GLU A 280 3.63 -7.10 4.16
CA GLU A 280 4.12 -6.08 3.25
C GLU A 280 3.00 -5.58 2.34
N ASN A 281 3.16 -4.40 1.75
CA ASN A 281 2.16 -3.85 0.81
C ASN A 281 2.44 -4.33 -0.62
N TRP A 282 1.74 -5.39 -1.04
CA TRP A 282 1.88 -6.01 -2.36
C TRP A 282 1.21 -5.24 -3.49
N SER A 283 0.31 -4.30 -3.19
CA SER A 283 -0.39 -3.52 -4.24
C SER A 283 0.58 -2.74 -5.13
N LYS A 284 1.80 -2.50 -4.69
CA LYS A 284 2.85 -1.74 -5.38
C LYS A 284 3.99 -2.60 -5.90
N VAL A 285 4.05 -3.87 -5.53
CA VAL A 285 5.05 -4.78 -6.07
C VAL A 285 4.77 -5.00 -7.56
N ARG A 286 5.79 -4.83 -8.41
CA ARG A 286 5.65 -5.02 -9.86
C ARG A 286 5.62 -6.51 -10.19
N PRO A 287 4.53 -7.04 -10.77
CA PRO A 287 4.45 -8.48 -11.12
C PRO A 287 5.58 -8.96 -12.04
N ALA A 288 6.11 -8.07 -12.89
CA ALA A 288 7.21 -8.40 -13.82
C ALA A 288 8.50 -8.88 -13.12
N ILE A 289 8.72 -8.48 -11.84
CA ILE A 289 9.92 -8.92 -11.12
C ILE A 289 9.86 -10.41 -10.77
N PHE A 290 8.66 -10.94 -10.58
CA PHE A 290 8.45 -12.38 -10.34
C PHE A 290 8.63 -13.20 -11.63
N GLY A 291 8.35 -12.60 -12.80
CA GLY A 291 8.75 -13.17 -14.09
C GLY A 291 10.25 -13.47 -14.12
N ASN A 292 11.08 -12.50 -13.79
CA ASN A 292 12.54 -12.64 -13.79
C ASN A 292 13.06 -13.66 -12.77
N LEU A 293 12.47 -13.72 -11.57
CA LEU A 293 12.82 -14.70 -10.53
C LEU A 293 12.47 -16.14 -10.93
N PHE A 294 11.45 -16.31 -11.76
CA PHE A 294 10.90 -17.60 -12.12
C PHE A 294 11.05 -17.94 -13.61
N GLU A 295 11.68 -17.06 -14.43
CA GLU A 295 11.81 -17.21 -15.90
C GLU A 295 12.51 -18.49 -16.36
N GLY A 296 13.17 -19.22 -15.46
CA GLY A 296 13.83 -20.47 -15.80
C GLY A 296 12.92 -21.70 -15.89
N SER A 297 11.72 -21.70 -15.31
CA SER A 297 11.08 -22.96 -14.95
C SER A 297 9.60 -23.13 -15.30
N ILE A 298 8.73 -22.13 -15.11
CA ILE A 298 7.29 -22.33 -15.29
C ILE A 298 6.85 -22.13 -16.76
N TYR A 299 7.59 -21.31 -17.51
CA TYR A 299 7.17 -20.92 -18.85
C TYR A 299 7.63 -21.82 -20.00
N LYS A 300 8.50 -22.80 -19.77
CA LYS A 300 8.92 -23.67 -20.90
C LYS A 300 7.82 -24.63 -21.33
N GLU A 301 7.06 -25.18 -20.40
CA GLU A 301 5.99 -26.12 -20.75
C GLU A 301 4.69 -25.44 -21.17
N GLU A 302 4.32 -24.31 -20.56
CA GLU A 302 3.10 -23.57 -20.93
C GLU A 302 3.26 -22.68 -22.17
N ARG A 303 4.48 -22.22 -22.51
CA ARG A 303 4.75 -21.50 -23.78
C ARG A 303 4.44 -22.35 -25.00
N HIS A 304 4.69 -23.62 -24.94
CA HIS A 304 4.34 -24.53 -26.06
C HIS A 304 2.83 -24.76 -26.18
N ALA A 305 2.07 -24.57 -25.11
CA ALA A 305 0.63 -24.81 -25.11
C ALA A 305 -0.23 -23.58 -25.50
N ARG A 306 0.25 -22.34 -25.34
CA ARG A 306 -0.61 -21.14 -25.48
C ARG A 306 -0.04 -19.94 -26.26
N GLY A 307 1.17 -19.98 -26.81
CA GLY A 307 1.69 -18.97 -27.74
C GLY A 307 1.74 -17.52 -27.24
N ILE A 308 1.83 -17.28 -25.91
CA ILE A 308 1.83 -15.93 -25.35
C ILE A 308 3.27 -15.43 -25.20
N HIS A 309 3.65 -14.45 -26.01
CA HIS A 309 4.92 -13.72 -25.88
C HIS A 309 4.72 -12.41 -25.13
N TYR A 310 5.28 -12.29 -23.91
CA TYR A 310 5.49 -11.00 -23.27
C TYR A 310 6.83 -10.43 -23.68
N THR A 311 6.83 -9.43 -24.53
CA THR A 311 8.01 -8.61 -24.85
C THR A 311 8.14 -7.50 -23.81
N SER A 312 9.19 -7.55 -23.00
CA SER A 312 9.63 -6.41 -22.20
C SER A 312 10.22 -5.36 -23.15
N LYS A 313 9.53 -4.24 -23.34
CA LYS A 313 10.14 -3.04 -23.94
C LYS A 313 11.01 -2.37 -22.89
N ILE A 314 12.30 -2.64 -22.90
CA ILE A 314 13.33 -1.75 -22.38
C ILE A 314 13.55 -0.73 -23.50
N SER A 315 13.03 0.48 -23.37
CA SER A 315 13.41 1.60 -24.20
C SER A 315 14.65 2.23 -23.58
N ASN A 316 15.79 2.01 -24.21
CA ASN A 316 16.94 2.90 -24.09
C ASN A 316 16.65 4.15 -24.93
N ALA A 317 16.60 5.32 -24.29
CA ALA A 317 16.98 6.62 -24.80
C ALA A 317 17.14 7.59 -23.61
#